data_8d2fe5446381d279c82d00e1767f351e
#
_entry.id   8d2fe5446381d279c82d00e1767f351e
#
_cell.length_a   1.000
_cell.length_b   1.000
_cell.length_c   1.000
_cell.angle_alpha   90.00
_cell.angle_beta   90.00
_cell.angle_gamma   90.00
#
_symmetry.space_group_name_H-M   'P 1'
#
loop_
_entity.id
_entity.type
_entity.pdbx_description
1 polymer ?
#
loop_
_entity_poly.entity_id
_entity_poly.type
_entity_poly.pdbx_seq_one_letter_code
_entity_poly.pdbx_strand_id
1 'polypeptide(L)'
;MYFNFLRKIDQLSYIAVCASMGLMAFTVSMQVVLRYFFSHSMDSADELSRLFFVWTIFLAIPHGLKYGSHVGIDFLFDKFSLSIKKVLTRVFSLAIILLLIIVLYTSSKIAYEKWDELMPTLNFSASFYYVAIIISVFHCILHLIPIFQKGAIVFKN
;
A
#
# COMPACT_ATOMS: atom_id res chain seq x y z
N MET A 1 2.96 24.03 -2.95
CA MET A 1 2.48 23.52 -1.63
C MET A 1 2.07 22.05 -1.69
N TYR A 2 1.23 21.62 -2.63
CA TYR A 2 0.77 20.24 -2.79
C TYR A 2 1.90 19.21 -2.96
N PHE A 3 2.86 19.42 -3.85
CA PHE A 3 3.99 18.50 -4.08
C PHE A 3 4.92 18.36 -2.88
N ASN A 4 5.12 19.43 -2.09
CA ASN A 4 5.91 19.36 -0.86
C ASN A 4 5.20 18.55 0.22
N PHE A 5 3.88 18.60 0.28
CA PHE A 5 3.05 17.80 1.16
C PHE A 5 3.12 16.32 0.76
N LEU A 6 2.92 16.00 -0.53
CA LEU A 6 3.07 14.64 -1.05
C LEU A 6 4.45 14.06 -0.76
N ARG A 7 5.51 14.84 -0.95
CA ARG A 7 6.89 14.41 -0.67
C ARG A 7 7.09 14.00 0.78
N LYS A 8 6.48 14.72 1.73
CA LYS A 8 6.54 14.35 3.16
C LYS A 8 5.78 13.07 3.45
N ILE A 9 4.59 12.88 2.86
CA ILE A 9 3.82 11.63 2.98
C ILE A 9 4.62 10.47 2.40
N ASP A 10 5.22 10.63 1.21
CA ASP A 10 6.07 9.62 0.59
C ASP A 10 7.24 9.23 1.49
N GLN A 11 7.94 10.19 2.07
CA GLN A 11 9.06 9.91 2.98
C GLN A 11 8.61 9.15 4.23
N LEU A 12 7.49 9.57 4.83
CA LEU A 12 6.93 8.90 6.00
C LEU A 12 6.49 7.46 5.66
N SER A 13 5.78 7.30 4.54
CA SER A 13 5.35 5.99 4.05
C SER A 13 6.55 5.09 3.74
N TYR A 14 7.60 5.61 3.12
CA TYR A 14 8.82 4.85 2.84
C TYR A 14 9.51 4.34 4.11
N ILE A 15 9.63 5.20 5.12
CA ILE A 15 10.18 4.82 6.44
C ILE A 15 9.30 3.74 7.08
N ALA A 16 7.98 3.89 7.01
CA ALA A 16 7.03 2.92 7.55
C ALA A 16 7.12 1.56 6.84
N VAL A 17 7.30 1.54 5.50
CA VAL A 17 7.55 0.29 4.73
C VAL A 17 8.83 -0.39 5.19
N CYS A 18 9.94 0.35 5.28
CA CYS A 18 11.22 -0.20 5.73
C CYS A 18 11.14 -0.72 7.17
N ALA A 19 10.49 0.02 8.06
CA ALA A 19 10.30 -0.39 9.45
C ALA A 19 9.44 -1.65 9.56
N SER A 20 8.30 -1.70 8.87
CA SER A 20 7.41 -2.87 8.87
C SER A 20 8.10 -4.11 8.31
N MET A 21 8.85 -3.96 7.23
CA MET A 21 9.63 -5.06 6.63
C MET A 21 10.73 -5.54 7.58
N GLY A 22 11.45 -4.62 8.21
CA GLY A 22 12.49 -4.95 9.20
C GLY A 22 11.91 -5.66 10.42
N LEU A 23 10.78 -5.19 10.94
CA LEU A 23 10.08 -5.82 12.06
C LEU A 23 9.56 -7.21 11.70
N MET A 24 9.00 -7.37 10.49
CA MET A 24 8.58 -8.69 9.98
C MET A 24 9.76 -9.66 9.93
N ALA A 25 10.87 -9.26 9.31
CA ALA A 25 12.07 -10.09 9.20
C ALA A 25 12.64 -10.45 10.59
N PHE A 26 12.69 -9.49 11.50
CA PHE A 26 13.13 -9.70 12.88
C PHE A 26 12.22 -10.70 13.62
N THR A 27 10.90 -10.53 13.54
CA THR A 27 9.92 -11.40 14.20
C THR A 27 10.05 -12.84 13.71
N VAL A 28 10.13 -13.04 12.38
CA VAL A 28 10.30 -14.38 11.78
C VAL A 28 11.63 -15.00 12.18
N SER A 29 12.74 -14.24 12.14
CA SER A 29 14.06 -14.74 12.55
C SER A 29 14.09 -15.13 14.02
N MET A 30 13.50 -14.31 14.88
CA MET A 30 13.40 -14.58 16.32
C MET A 30 12.58 -15.85 16.59
N GLN A 31 11.46 -16.04 15.90
CA GLN A 31 10.64 -17.25 16.01
C GLN A 31 11.42 -18.52 15.63
N VAL A 32 12.19 -18.46 14.55
CA VAL A 32 13.05 -19.58 14.12
C VAL A 32 14.07 -19.91 15.21
N VAL A 33 14.76 -18.90 15.76
CA VAL A 33 15.75 -19.10 16.84
C VAL A 33 15.08 -19.72 18.07
N LEU A 34 13.97 -19.17 18.53
CA LEU A 34 13.25 -19.69 19.70
C LEU A 34 12.80 -21.14 19.52
N ARG A 35 12.30 -21.48 18.33
CA ARG A 35 11.84 -22.83 18.01
C ARG A 35 12.99 -23.86 18.00
N TYR A 36 14.12 -23.51 17.36
CA TYR A 36 15.23 -24.46 17.19
C TYR A 36 16.15 -24.55 18.39
N PHE A 37 16.43 -23.44 19.09
CA PHE A 37 17.35 -23.42 20.22
C PHE A 37 16.66 -23.62 21.57
N PHE A 38 15.42 -23.18 21.71
CA PHE A 38 14.70 -23.20 22.98
C PHE A 38 13.49 -24.14 22.98
N SER A 39 13.22 -24.84 21.86
CA SER A 39 12.03 -25.71 21.68
C SER A 39 10.73 -25.03 22.10
N HIS A 40 10.68 -23.70 21.95
CA HIS A 40 9.54 -22.86 22.31
C HIS A 40 8.95 -22.21 21.07
N SER A 41 7.63 -22.36 20.88
CA SER A 41 6.90 -21.70 19.79
C SER A 41 6.12 -20.52 20.35
N MET A 42 6.20 -19.38 19.65
CA MET A 42 5.39 -18.20 19.96
C MET A 42 4.29 -18.06 18.91
N ASP A 43 3.08 -18.47 19.23
CA ASP A 43 1.93 -18.38 18.30
C ASP A 43 1.63 -16.93 17.88
N SER A 44 1.88 -15.96 18.78
CA SER A 44 1.74 -14.53 18.49
C SER A 44 2.73 -14.00 17.46
N ALA A 45 3.89 -14.65 17.26
CA ALA A 45 4.88 -14.20 16.28
C ALA A 45 4.40 -14.40 14.83
N ASP A 46 3.64 -15.45 14.55
CA ASP A 46 3.04 -15.70 13.24
C ASP A 46 2.04 -14.62 12.88
N GLU A 47 1.20 -14.24 13.82
CA GLU A 47 0.19 -13.22 13.60
C GLU A 47 0.79 -11.82 13.47
N LEU A 48 1.79 -11.51 14.29
CA LEU A 48 2.52 -10.24 14.25
C LEU A 48 3.30 -10.10 12.93
N SER A 49 3.97 -11.14 12.46
CA SER A 49 4.68 -11.13 11.19
C SER A 49 3.72 -10.93 10.00
N ARG A 50 2.54 -11.55 10.04
CA ARG A 50 1.48 -11.37 9.04
C ARG A 50 0.95 -9.93 9.04
N LEU A 51 0.79 -9.33 10.21
CA LEU A 51 0.37 -7.93 10.33
C LEU A 51 1.41 -7.01 9.67
N PHE A 52 2.69 -7.13 10.00
CA PHE A 52 3.76 -6.34 9.39
C PHE A 52 3.88 -6.57 7.88
N PHE A 53 3.66 -7.80 7.41
CA PHE A 53 3.64 -8.12 5.98
C PHE A 53 2.55 -7.34 5.25
N VAL A 54 1.31 -7.34 5.77
CA VAL A 54 0.20 -6.60 5.19
C VAL A 54 0.49 -5.09 5.16
N TRP A 55 1.01 -4.53 6.24
CA TRP A 55 1.41 -3.12 6.29
C TRP A 55 2.50 -2.80 5.27
N THR A 56 3.51 -3.66 5.15
CA THR A 56 4.60 -3.48 4.16
C THR A 56 4.05 -3.43 2.74
N ILE A 57 3.21 -4.40 2.35
CA ILE A 57 2.66 -4.48 0.99
C ILE A 57 1.80 -3.26 0.70
N PHE A 58 0.82 -2.97 1.55
CA PHE A 58 -0.12 -1.89 1.26
C PHE A 58 0.56 -0.51 1.25
N LEU A 59 1.46 -0.23 2.18
CA LEU A 59 2.20 1.03 2.18
C LEU A 59 3.19 1.16 1.01
N ALA A 60 3.62 0.07 0.39
CA ALA A 60 4.50 0.09 -0.78
C ALA A 60 3.75 0.38 -2.09
N ILE A 61 2.45 0.04 -2.21
CA ILE A 61 1.65 0.23 -3.43
C ILE A 61 1.70 1.67 -3.98
N PRO A 62 1.52 2.74 -3.17
CA PRO A 62 1.57 4.11 -3.66
C PRO A 62 2.92 4.49 -4.30
N HIS A 63 4.02 3.91 -3.81
CA HIS A 63 5.35 4.15 -4.39
C HIS A 63 5.47 3.53 -5.77
N GLY A 64 4.97 2.30 -5.98
CA GLY A 64 4.89 1.68 -7.31
C GLY A 64 4.07 2.51 -8.29
N LEU A 65 2.92 3.02 -7.84
CA LEU A 65 2.06 3.89 -8.64
C LEU A 65 2.75 5.20 -9.04
N LYS A 66 3.47 5.82 -8.11
CA LYS A 66 4.22 7.07 -8.34
C LYS A 66 5.26 6.93 -9.45
N TYR A 67 6.01 5.85 -9.46
CA TYR A 67 7.08 5.63 -10.44
C TYR A 67 6.57 5.10 -11.77
N GLY A 68 5.25 4.90 -11.91
CA GLY A 68 4.65 4.43 -13.15
C GLY A 68 5.15 3.05 -13.57
N SER A 69 5.43 2.18 -12.58
CA SER A 69 6.02 0.85 -12.80
C SER A 69 5.08 -0.13 -13.53
N HIS A 70 4.18 0.37 -14.35
CA HIS A 70 3.37 -0.43 -15.29
C HIS A 70 4.16 -0.69 -16.58
N VAL A 71 5.31 -1.35 -16.44
CA VAL A 71 6.28 -1.64 -17.55
C VAL A 71 5.59 -2.24 -18.79
N GLY A 72 4.50 -2.99 -18.62
CA GLY A 72 3.75 -3.55 -19.76
C GLY A 72 2.94 -2.52 -20.56
N ILE A 73 2.56 -1.42 -19.93
CA ILE A 73 1.74 -0.38 -20.55
C ILE A 73 2.64 0.60 -21.32
N ASP A 74 3.82 0.92 -20.80
CA ASP A 74 4.76 1.85 -21.45
C ASP A 74 5.14 1.37 -22.87
N PHE A 75 5.36 0.07 -23.07
CA PHE A 75 5.67 -0.50 -24.41
C PHE A 75 4.51 -0.36 -25.41
N LEU A 76 3.27 -0.50 -24.95
CA LEU A 76 2.08 -0.24 -25.77
C LEU A 76 1.90 1.25 -26.06
N PHE A 77 2.18 2.10 -25.08
CA PHE A 77 2.05 3.55 -25.20
C PHE A 77 3.03 4.14 -26.22
N ASP A 78 4.22 3.56 -26.42
CA ASP A 78 5.22 4.09 -27.36
C ASP A 78 4.76 4.06 -28.82
N LYS A 79 3.78 3.23 -29.15
CA LYS A 79 3.17 3.14 -30.49
C LYS A 79 2.08 4.19 -30.78
N PHE A 80 1.59 4.92 -29.76
CA PHE A 80 0.49 5.85 -29.91
C PHE A 80 0.93 7.32 -29.99
N SER A 81 0.12 8.15 -30.67
CA SER A 81 0.34 9.59 -30.70
C SER A 81 0.17 10.21 -29.28
N LEU A 82 0.81 11.36 -29.05
CA LEU A 82 0.75 12.06 -27.76
C LEU A 82 -0.67 12.36 -27.29
N SER A 83 -1.58 12.65 -28.22
CA SER A 83 -2.98 12.92 -27.90
C SER A 83 -3.70 11.67 -27.40
N ILE A 84 -3.50 10.54 -28.04
CA ILE A 84 -4.07 9.26 -27.63
C ILE A 84 -3.51 8.84 -26.25
N LYS A 85 -2.20 8.99 -26.04
CA LYS A 85 -1.56 8.73 -24.73
C LYS A 85 -2.24 9.50 -23.60
N LYS A 86 -2.50 10.80 -23.79
CA LYS A 86 -3.18 11.63 -22.77
C LYS A 86 -4.61 11.16 -22.47
N VAL A 87 -5.37 10.80 -23.50
CA VAL A 87 -6.74 10.30 -23.32
C VAL A 87 -6.75 8.97 -22.58
N LEU A 88 -5.93 8.02 -23.02
CA LEU A 88 -5.80 6.71 -22.35
C LEU A 88 -5.39 6.87 -20.88
N THR A 89 -4.36 7.68 -20.58
CA THR A 89 -3.93 7.92 -19.21
C THR A 89 -5.06 8.48 -18.34
N ARG A 90 -5.88 9.39 -18.86
CA ARG A 90 -7.03 9.93 -18.12
C ARG A 90 -8.10 8.87 -17.88
N VAL A 91 -8.44 8.08 -18.89
CA VAL A 91 -9.46 7.02 -18.78
C VAL A 91 -9.03 5.98 -17.76
N PHE A 92 -7.79 5.48 -17.85
CA PHE A 92 -7.26 4.52 -16.88
C PHE A 92 -7.16 5.10 -15.47
N SER A 93 -6.67 6.34 -15.33
CA SER A 93 -6.60 6.98 -14.01
C SER A 93 -8.00 7.14 -13.38
N LEU A 94 -9.01 7.49 -14.18
CA LEU A 94 -10.39 7.58 -13.70
C LEU A 94 -10.93 6.22 -13.26
N ALA A 95 -10.72 5.18 -14.06
CA ALA A 95 -11.14 3.81 -13.72
C ALA A 95 -10.47 3.32 -12.42
N ILE A 96 -9.17 3.59 -12.24
CA ILE A 96 -8.45 3.25 -11.02
C ILE A 96 -8.99 4.04 -9.83
N ILE A 97 -9.24 5.35 -9.97
CA ILE A 97 -9.81 6.17 -8.90
C ILE A 97 -11.19 5.63 -8.45
N LEU A 98 -12.07 5.27 -9.40
CA LEU A 98 -13.37 4.70 -9.08
C LEU A 98 -13.23 3.37 -8.32
N LEU A 99 -12.34 2.50 -8.75
CA LEU A 99 -12.04 1.24 -8.07
C LEU A 99 -11.51 1.50 -6.65
N LEU A 100 -10.57 2.44 -6.50
CA LEU A 100 -10.00 2.78 -5.19
C LEU A 100 -11.05 3.36 -4.23
N ILE A 101 -12.03 4.12 -4.73
CA ILE A 101 -13.15 4.63 -3.91
C ILE A 101 -13.99 3.47 -3.39
N ILE A 102 -14.28 2.47 -4.23
CA ILE A 102 -15.01 1.26 -3.81
C ILE A 102 -14.22 0.51 -2.73
N VAL A 103 -12.91 0.31 -2.96
CA VAL A 103 -12.02 -0.34 -1.98
C VAL A 103 -11.96 0.45 -0.67
N LEU A 104 -11.90 1.78 -0.73
CA LEU A 104 -11.90 2.65 0.45
C LEU A 104 -13.19 2.47 1.26
N TYR A 105 -14.35 2.49 0.60
CA TYR A 105 -15.64 2.32 1.24
C TYR A 105 -15.77 0.93 1.89
N THR A 106 -15.46 -0.14 1.15
CA THR A 106 -15.57 -1.51 1.66
C THR A 106 -14.60 -1.78 2.79
N SER A 107 -13.33 -1.33 2.67
CA SER A 107 -12.35 -1.50 3.74
C SER A 107 -12.71 -0.72 5.00
N SER A 108 -13.28 0.49 4.86
CA SER A 108 -13.72 1.28 6.01
C SER A 108 -14.90 0.62 6.72
N LYS A 109 -15.85 0.04 5.96
CA LYS A 109 -16.98 -0.69 6.53
C LYS A 109 -16.50 -1.93 7.29
N ILE A 110 -15.64 -2.74 6.70
CA ILE A 110 -15.10 -3.94 7.34
C ILE A 110 -14.23 -3.57 8.55
N ALA A 111 -13.44 -2.50 8.48
CA ALA A 111 -12.66 -2.03 9.62
C ALA A 111 -13.55 -1.65 10.80
N TYR A 112 -14.69 -1.03 10.55
CA TYR A 112 -15.67 -0.70 11.58
C TYR A 112 -16.32 -1.95 12.18
N GLU A 113 -16.74 -2.91 11.34
CA GLU A 113 -17.36 -4.17 11.79
C GLU A 113 -16.38 -5.04 12.61
N LYS A 114 -15.09 -5.00 12.29
CA LYS A 114 -14.02 -5.78 12.92
C LYS A 114 -13.31 -5.04 14.07
N TRP A 115 -13.81 -3.89 14.48
CA TRP A 115 -13.14 -3.08 15.50
C TRP A 115 -13.07 -3.78 16.87
N ASP A 116 -14.13 -4.44 17.27
CA ASP A 116 -14.22 -5.14 18.56
C ASP A 116 -13.72 -6.60 18.47
N GLU A 117 -13.41 -7.09 17.28
CA GLU A 117 -12.88 -8.43 17.07
C GLU A 117 -11.36 -8.45 17.30
N LEU A 118 -10.92 -9.20 18.30
CA LEU A 118 -9.51 -9.36 18.60
C LEU A 118 -8.87 -10.40 17.67
N MET A 119 -7.60 -10.20 17.39
CA MET A 119 -6.79 -11.21 16.69
C MET A 119 -6.64 -12.45 17.58
N PRO A 120 -6.56 -13.67 17.01
CA PRO A 120 -6.56 -14.92 17.77
C PRO A 120 -5.47 -15.05 18.84
N THR A 121 -4.26 -14.50 18.58
CA THR A 121 -3.10 -14.62 19.48
C THR A 121 -2.58 -13.29 20.01
N LEU A 122 -3.03 -12.19 19.41
CA LEU A 122 -2.66 -10.82 19.80
C LEU A 122 -3.89 -10.10 20.37
N ASN A 123 -3.73 -9.38 21.47
CA ASN A 123 -4.77 -8.54 22.04
C ASN A 123 -4.96 -7.22 21.25
N PHE A 124 -4.84 -7.28 19.93
CA PHE A 124 -5.08 -6.17 19.01
C PHE A 124 -6.32 -6.43 18.17
N SER A 125 -7.02 -5.35 17.79
CA SER A 125 -8.18 -5.44 16.90
C SER A 125 -7.78 -5.93 15.50
N ALA A 126 -8.57 -6.83 14.93
CA ALA A 126 -8.42 -7.29 13.54
C ALA A 126 -8.56 -6.14 12.52
N SER A 127 -9.16 -5.01 12.91
CA SER A 127 -9.25 -3.80 12.08
C SER A 127 -7.90 -3.23 11.64
N PHE A 128 -6.81 -3.49 12.36
CA PHE A 128 -5.47 -3.00 11.98
C PHE A 128 -5.01 -3.47 10.60
N TYR A 129 -5.49 -4.61 10.11
CA TYR A 129 -5.25 -5.04 8.73
C TYR A 129 -5.91 -4.10 7.70
N TYR A 130 -7.14 -3.67 7.97
CA TYR A 130 -7.91 -2.80 7.08
C TYR A 130 -7.47 -1.35 7.14
N VAL A 131 -6.96 -0.89 8.28
CA VAL A 131 -6.37 0.46 8.42
C VAL A 131 -5.20 0.64 7.47
N ALA A 132 -4.34 -0.36 7.29
CA ALA A 132 -3.24 -0.31 6.32
C ALA A 132 -3.77 -0.11 4.88
N ILE A 133 -4.86 -0.80 4.51
CA ILE A 133 -5.51 -0.66 3.20
C ILE A 133 -6.05 0.76 3.02
N ILE A 134 -6.77 1.28 4.01
CA ILE A 134 -7.37 2.63 3.98
C ILE A 134 -6.30 3.69 3.75
N ILE A 135 -5.21 3.65 4.51
CA ILE A 135 -4.08 4.58 4.39
C ILE A 135 -3.45 4.49 3.00
N SER A 136 -3.22 3.27 2.51
CA SER A 136 -2.65 3.03 1.18
C SER A 136 -3.52 3.59 0.07
N VAL A 137 -4.81 3.27 0.09
CA VAL A 137 -5.78 3.73 -0.92
C VAL A 137 -5.87 5.25 -0.94
N PHE A 138 -5.93 5.89 0.22
CA PHE A 138 -5.92 7.35 0.31
C PHE A 138 -4.64 7.94 -0.30
N HIS A 139 -3.48 7.38 0.01
CA HIS A 139 -2.20 7.80 -0.55
C HIS A 139 -2.14 7.59 -2.09
N CYS A 140 -2.66 6.46 -2.61
CA CYS A 140 -2.79 6.23 -4.05
C CYS A 140 -3.66 7.29 -4.75
N ILE A 141 -4.81 7.64 -4.17
CA ILE A 141 -5.70 8.65 -4.72
C ILE A 141 -4.97 10.01 -4.82
N LEU A 142 -4.21 10.39 -3.80
CA LEU A 142 -3.42 11.63 -3.83
C LEU A 142 -2.41 11.66 -4.97
N HIS A 143 -1.81 10.53 -5.35
CA HIS A 143 -0.90 10.45 -6.50
C HIS A 143 -1.63 10.44 -7.85
N LEU A 144 -2.84 9.86 -7.91
CA LEU A 144 -3.62 9.78 -9.15
C LEU A 144 -4.24 11.10 -9.58
N ILE A 145 -4.60 11.99 -8.64
CA ILE A 145 -5.20 13.29 -8.95
C ILE A 145 -4.35 14.10 -9.95
N PRO A 146 -3.05 14.37 -9.72
CA PRO A 146 -2.25 15.13 -10.67
C PRO A 146 -1.98 14.37 -11.99
N ILE A 147 -1.94 13.05 -11.97
CA ILE A 147 -1.81 12.23 -13.18
C ILE A 147 -3.05 12.39 -14.06
N PHE A 148 -4.23 12.31 -13.47
CA PHE A 148 -5.50 12.54 -14.18
C PHE A 148 -5.59 13.95 -14.77
N GLN A 149 -5.24 14.99 -13.98
CA GLN A 149 -5.31 16.38 -14.43
C GLN A 149 -4.39 16.67 -15.62
N LYS A 150 -3.14 16.20 -15.55
CA LYS A 150 -2.13 16.44 -16.58
C LYS A 150 -2.20 15.47 -17.75
N GLY A 151 -2.87 14.32 -17.58
CA GLY A 151 -2.89 13.24 -18.58
C GLY A 151 -1.49 12.68 -18.89
N ALA A 152 -0.57 12.76 -17.93
CA ALA A 152 0.79 12.25 -18.04
C ALA A 152 1.34 11.91 -16.64
N ILE A 153 2.29 10.96 -16.58
CA ILE A 153 2.98 10.62 -15.33
C ILE A 153 3.85 11.81 -14.92
N VAL A 154 3.50 12.43 -13.80
CA VAL A 154 4.07 13.71 -13.34
C VAL A 154 5.35 13.53 -12.53
N PHE A 155 5.63 12.31 -12.07
CA PHE A 155 6.69 12.01 -11.10
C PHE A 155 7.93 11.33 -11.73
N LYS A 156 8.01 11.28 -13.05
CA LYS A 156 9.16 10.72 -13.76
C LYS A 156 10.30 11.75 -13.71
N ASN A 157 11.16 11.62 -12.70
CA ASN A 157 12.53 12.13 -12.67
C ASN A 157 13.44 11.06 -12.12
#